data_204d08a03b767968ce3e29310f649427
#
_entry.id   204d08a03b767968ce3e29310f649427
#
_cell.length_a   1.000
_cell.length_b   1.000
_cell.length_c   1.000
_cell.angle_alpha   90.00
_cell.angle_beta   90.00
_cell.angle_gamma   90.00
#
_symmetry.space_group_name_H-M   'P 1'
#
loop_
_entity.id
_entity.type
_entity.pdbx_description
1 polymer ?
#
loop_
_entity_poly.entity_id
_entity_poly.type
_entity_poly.pdbx_seq_one_letter_code
_entity_poly.pdbx_strand_id
1 'polypeptide(L)'
;KPLFNYVRNATVKNLKIQGTNIDGYGLVNCYTVDYGDDGDYWGTGVPETISIENCHILSGTNIKYSGFLGGYASGLNVVRFSNCTVAQNVTIGYGMADMMPDGLTHSTGALAGDFNGYVTNCSSAATVMGQDKVGGLIGAKGQSMGPCEIVDSQFTGTVVSNGCAGGVVGSGYSSGNSPCVTIEKCTVSG
;
A
#
# COMPACT_ATOMS: atom_id res chain seq x y z
N LYS A 1 -14.09 9.52 -1.01
CA LYS A 1 -14.00 8.45 -2.01
C LYS A 1 -12.64 8.53 -2.70
N PRO A 2 -12.04 7.40 -3.11
CA PRO A 2 -10.80 7.40 -3.88
C PRO A 2 -10.98 8.07 -5.24
N LEU A 3 -9.88 8.50 -5.85
CA LEU A 3 -9.92 9.12 -7.17
C LEU A 3 -10.33 8.10 -8.26
N PHE A 4 -9.83 6.88 -8.15
CA PHE A 4 -10.17 5.76 -9.04
C PHE A 4 -10.75 4.60 -8.23
N ASN A 5 -11.87 4.05 -8.67
CA ASN A 5 -12.43 2.87 -8.03
C ASN A 5 -11.64 1.60 -8.42
N TYR A 6 -11.20 1.54 -9.66
CA TYR A 6 -10.51 0.39 -10.23
C TYR A 6 -9.52 0.82 -11.31
N VAL A 7 -8.33 0.22 -11.33
CA VAL A 7 -7.32 0.44 -12.38
C VAL A 7 -6.68 -0.88 -12.79
N ARG A 8 -6.37 -0.97 -14.08
CA ARG A 8 -5.75 -2.13 -14.70
C ARG A 8 -4.74 -1.67 -15.75
N ASN A 9 -3.53 -2.24 -15.77
CA ASN A 9 -2.47 -1.85 -16.71
C ASN A 9 -2.35 -0.32 -16.87
N ALA A 10 -2.23 0.37 -15.76
CA ALA A 10 -2.35 1.82 -15.72
C ALA A 10 -1.09 2.50 -15.20
N THR A 11 -0.83 3.69 -15.71
CA THR A 11 0.16 4.61 -15.14
C THR A 11 -0.54 5.86 -14.64
N VAL A 12 -0.37 6.13 -13.35
CA VAL A 12 -0.85 7.34 -12.68
C VAL A 12 0.36 8.17 -12.29
N LYS A 13 0.44 9.41 -12.75
CA LYS A 13 1.61 10.24 -12.48
C LYS A 13 1.31 11.72 -12.29
N ASN A 14 2.23 12.38 -11.57
CA ASN A 14 2.21 13.83 -11.36
C ASN A 14 0.94 14.34 -10.68
N LEU A 15 0.38 13.55 -9.74
CA LEU A 15 -0.81 13.94 -9.00
C LEU A 15 -0.46 14.45 -7.60
N LYS A 16 -1.24 15.43 -7.16
CA LYS A 16 -1.27 15.87 -5.77
C LYS A 16 -2.64 15.58 -5.19
N ILE A 17 -2.67 14.88 -4.07
CA ILE A 17 -3.88 14.50 -3.35
C ILE A 17 -3.96 15.38 -2.11
N GLN A 18 -5.07 16.08 -1.98
CA GLN A 18 -5.37 16.89 -0.81
C GLN A 18 -6.85 16.80 -0.46
N GLY A 19 -7.14 16.60 0.80
CA GLY A 19 -8.52 16.52 1.26
C GLY A 19 -8.61 16.30 2.77
N THR A 20 -9.56 16.94 3.40
CA THR A 20 -9.72 16.86 4.86
C THR A 20 -10.09 15.46 5.35
N ASN A 21 -10.96 14.76 4.63
CA ASN A 21 -11.33 13.38 4.97
C ASN A 21 -11.65 12.60 3.69
N ILE A 22 -10.77 11.70 3.32
CA ILE A 22 -10.98 10.76 2.21
C ILE A 22 -11.55 9.48 2.79
N ASP A 23 -12.84 9.23 2.53
CA ASP A 23 -13.55 8.02 2.97
C ASP A 23 -13.24 6.88 1.98
N GLY A 24 -12.16 6.19 2.22
CA GLY A 24 -11.62 5.13 1.37
C GLY A 24 -10.09 5.14 1.34
N TYR A 25 -9.55 4.76 0.20
CA TYR A 25 -8.13 4.87 -0.12
C TYR A 25 -7.85 6.20 -0.83
N GLY A 26 -6.62 6.69 -0.78
CA GLY A 26 -6.31 8.01 -1.31
C GLY A 26 -6.42 8.11 -2.82
N LEU A 27 -5.92 7.15 -3.56
CA LEU A 27 -5.87 7.20 -5.02
C LEU A 27 -6.71 6.11 -5.68
N VAL A 28 -6.47 4.85 -5.37
CA VAL A 28 -7.09 3.69 -6.00
C VAL A 28 -7.70 2.79 -4.95
N ASN A 29 -8.99 2.47 -5.11
CA ASN A 29 -9.72 1.59 -4.20
C ASN A 29 -9.34 0.12 -4.40
N CYS A 30 -9.26 -0.32 -5.63
CA CYS A 30 -8.95 -1.70 -5.97
C CYS A 30 -8.08 -1.77 -7.22
N TYR A 31 -7.09 -2.62 -7.18
CA TYR A 31 -6.36 -3.04 -8.36
C TYR A 31 -6.59 -4.54 -8.56
N THR A 32 -6.53 -4.98 -9.78
CA THR A 32 -7.08 -6.26 -10.21
C THR A 32 -6.63 -7.45 -9.41
N VAL A 33 -7.60 -8.24 -9.08
CA VAL A 33 -7.46 -9.69 -9.03
C VAL A 33 -7.99 -10.20 -10.38
N ASP A 34 -7.16 -10.68 -11.26
CA ASP A 34 -7.63 -11.43 -12.40
C ASP A 34 -8.05 -12.82 -11.90
N TYR A 35 -9.35 -12.97 -11.65
CA TYR A 35 -9.93 -14.29 -11.61
C TYR A 35 -10.04 -14.68 -13.08
N GLY A 36 -9.18 -15.57 -13.55
CA GLY A 36 -9.38 -16.16 -14.88
C GLY A 36 -10.84 -16.58 -15.04
N ASP A 37 -11.39 -16.45 -16.22
CA ASP A 37 -12.79 -16.82 -16.55
C ASP A 37 -13.15 -18.27 -16.16
N ASP A 38 -12.14 -19.07 -15.79
CA ASP A 38 -12.20 -20.46 -15.36
C ASP A 38 -12.13 -20.68 -13.84
N GLY A 39 -12.11 -19.60 -13.04
CA GLY A 39 -12.11 -19.67 -11.58
C GLY A 39 -10.77 -20.10 -10.97
N ASP A 40 -9.71 -20.15 -11.76
CA ASP A 40 -8.38 -20.47 -11.28
C ASP A 40 -7.77 -19.28 -10.52
N TYR A 41 -7.63 -19.45 -9.23
CA TYR A 41 -7.06 -18.47 -8.28
C TYR A 41 -5.62 -18.03 -8.62
N TRP A 42 -4.97 -18.71 -9.54
CA TRP A 42 -3.53 -18.58 -9.84
C TRP A 42 -3.25 -17.95 -11.20
N GLY A 43 -4.24 -17.41 -11.86
CA GLY A 43 -4.14 -16.63 -13.10
C GLY A 43 -2.99 -17.04 -14.03
N THR A 44 -3.29 -17.78 -15.08
CA THR A 44 -2.33 -18.01 -16.18
C THR A 44 -2.16 -16.77 -17.06
N GLY A 45 -2.70 -15.62 -16.62
CA GLY A 45 -2.69 -14.37 -17.35
C GLY A 45 -1.32 -13.67 -17.39
N VAL A 46 -1.18 -12.74 -18.30
CA VAL A 46 -0.01 -11.86 -18.39
C VAL A 46 0.03 -10.98 -17.14
N PRO A 47 1.19 -10.86 -16.44
CA PRO A 47 1.31 -9.98 -15.29
C PRO A 47 0.91 -8.56 -15.64
N GLU A 48 0.01 -7.99 -14.86
CA GLU A 48 -0.41 -6.60 -15.03
C GLU A 48 0.44 -5.68 -14.17
N THR A 49 0.80 -4.54 -14.74
CA THR A 49 1.59 -3.53 -14.04
C THR A 49 0.78 -2.28 -13.80
N ILE A 50 0.80 -1.81 -12.56
CA ILE A 50 0.28 -0.49 -12.19
C ILE A 50 1.47 0.35 -11.75
N SER A 51 1.69 1.48 -12.41
CA SER A 51 2.75 2.42 -12.05
C SER A 51 2.14 3.68 -11.42
N ILE A 52 2.66 4.06 -10.25
CA ILE A 52 2.31 5.29 -9.54
C ILE A 52 3.60 6.10 -9.38
N GLU A 53 3.69 7.20 -10.13
CA GLU A 53 4.92 7.94 -10.31
C GLU A 53 4.76 9.42 -9.96
N ASN A 54 5.67 9.96 -9.16
CA ASN A 54 5.67 11.37 -8.78
C ASN A 54 4.30 11.85 -8.28
N CYS A 55 3.69 11.05 -7.39
CA CYS A 55 2.40 11.36 -6.78
C CYS A 55 2.61 11.72 -5.30
N HIS A 56 1.86 12.70 -4.82
CA HIS A 56 2.08 13.28 -3.49
C HIS A 56 0.78 13.41 -2.71
N ILE A 57 0.75 12.90 -1.48
CA ILE A 57 -0.31 13.20 -0.52
C ILE A 57 0.14 14.37 0.34
N LEU A 58 -0.61 15.46 0.27
CA LEU A 58 -0.24 16.74 0.88
C LEU A 58 -0.69 16.81 2.34
N SER A 59 -0.02 17.66 3.10
CA SER A 59 -0.29 17.92 4.52
C SER A 59 -1.76 18.31 4.77
N GLY A 60 -2.30 17.88 5.91
CA GLY A 60 -3.70 18.09 6.28
C GLY A 60 -4.69 17.11 5.66
N THR A 61 -4.20 16.08 4.96
CA THR A 61 -5.03 15.02 4.38
C THR A 61 -5.24 13.90 5.39
N ASN A 62 -6.50 13.45 5.55
CA ASN A 62 -6.83 12.26 6.31
C ASN A 62 -7.41 11.20 5.38
N ILE A 63 -6.89 9.98 5.44
CA ILE A 63 -7.30 8.85 4.62
C ILE A 63 -7.78 7.73 5.51
N LYS A 64 -8.98 7.22 5.25
CA LYS A 64 -9.64 6.27 6.15
C LYS A 64 -8.92 4.91 6.20
N TYR A 65 -8.39 4.45 5.09
CA TYR A 65 -7.73 3.15 4.99
C TYR A 65 -6.24 3.30 4.67
N SER A 66 -5.74 2.76 3.56
CA SER A 66 -4.34 2.95 3.16
C SER A 66 -4.15 4.15 2.23
N GLY A 67 -2.91 4.60 2.08
CA GLY A 67 -2.56 5.81 1.37
C GLY A 67 -2.95 5.83 -0.11
N PHE A 68 -2.01 5.54 -1.02
CA PHE A 68 -2.33 5.62 -2.44
C PHE A 68 -3.19 4.46 -2.93
N LEU A 69 -2.90 3.25 -2.48
CA LEU A 69 -3.43 2.03 -3.05
C LEU A 69 -4.10 1.18 -1.99
N GLY A 70 -5.32 0.79 -2.28
CA GLY A 70 -6.05 -0.23 -1.54
C GLY A 70 -6.26 -1.49 -2.36
N GLY A 71 -6.91 -2.45 -1.74
CA GLY A 71 -7.24 -3.71 -2.35
C GLY A 71 -6.27 -4.83 -2.00
N TYR A 72 -6.55 -6.00 -2.52
CA TYR A 72 -5.84 -7.22 -2.23
C TYR A 72 -4.81 -7.50 -3.32
N ALA A 73 -3.54 -7.62 -2.93
CA ALA A 73 -2.47 -8.00 -3.86
C ALA A 73 -2.50 -9.52 -4.07
N SER A 74 -3.21 -9.98 -5.07
CA SER A 74 -3.22 -11.39 -5.46
C SER A 74 -2.72 -11.57 -6.89
N GLY A 75 -2.33 -12.80 -7.23
CA GLY A 75 -1.89 -13.14 -8.57
C GLY A 75 -0.51 -12.59 -8.92
N LEU A 76 -0.25 -12.43 -10.20
CA LEU A 76 1.04 -11.99 -10.76
C LEU A 76 1.15 -10.46 -10.90
N ASN A 77 0.18 -9.71 -10.38
CA ASN A 77 0.15 -8.27 -10.54
C ASN A 77 1.29 -7.59 -9.78
N VAL A 78 1.91 -6.63 -10.44
CA VAL A 78 3.06 -5.90 -9.92
C VAL A 78 2.74 -4.41 -9.86
N VAL A 79 2.87 -3.83 -8.68
CA VAL A 79 2.75 -2.38 -8.48
C VAL A 79 4.13 -1.75 -8.41
N ARG A 80 4.30 -0.61 -9.06
CA ARG A 80 5.52 0.19 -9.00
C ARG A 80 5.22 1.57 -8.45
N PHE A 81 5.83 1.87 -7.31
CA PHE A 81 5.87 3.22 -6.77
C PHE A 81 7.23 3.84 -7.04
N SER A 82 7.26 5.03 -7.61
CA SER A 82 8.49 5.80 -7.78
C SER A 82 8.30 7.28 -7.48
N ASN A 83 9.22 7.88 -6.72
CA ASN A 83 9.22 9.29 -6.37
C ASN A 83 7.92 9.77 -5.72
N CYS A 84 7.24 8.91 -4.96
CA CYS A 84 5.99 9.24 -4.27
C CYS A 84 6.25 9.71 -2.84
N THR A 85 5.46 10.68 -2.39
CA THR A 85 5.62 11.21 -1.03
C THR A 85 4.30 11.32 -0.28
N VAL A 86 4.38 11.10 1.03
CA VAL A 86 3.29 11.40 1.96
C VAL A 86 3.81 12.40 3.00
N ALA A 87 3.22 13.58 3.02
CA ALA A 87 3.68 14.69 3.85
C ALA A 87 3.42 14.42 5.35
N GLN A 88 4.08 15.22 6.20
CA GLN A 88 3.72 15.29 7.62
C GLN A 88 2.30 15.86 7.81
N ASN A 89 1.71 15.62 8.97
CA ASN A 89 0.31 15.97 9.28
C ASN A 89 -0.71 15.33 8.32
N VAL A 90 -0.36 14.19 7.76
CA VAL A 90 -1.27 13.26 7.08
C VAL A 90 -1.58 12.14 8.07
N THR A 91 -2.87 11.79 8.19
CA THR A 91 -3.31 10.62 8.96
C THR A 91 -3.86 9.57 8.03
N ILE A 92 -3.34 8.36 8.13
CA ILE A 92 -3.74 7.22 7.30
C ILE A 92 -4.23 6.10 8.20
N GLY A 93 -5.36 5.48 7.85
CA GLY A 93 -5.92 4.36 8.56
C GLY A 93 -6.83 4.73 9.74
N TYR A 94 -7.31 5.98 9.82
CA TYR A 94 -8.15 6.41 10.95
C TYR A 94 -9.48 5.63 11.08
N GLY A 95 -9.97 5.02 10.01
CA GLY A 95 -11.18 4.19 10.01
C GLY A 95 -10.93 2.72 10.38
N MET A 96 -9.69 2.32 10.63
CA MET A 96 -9.33 0.92 10.93
C MET A 96 -9.63 0.50 12.37
N ALA A 97 -10.11 1.42 13.21
CA ALA A 97 -10.64 1.08 14.54
C ALA A 97 -11.97 0.32 14.44
N ASP A 98 -12.73 0.54 13.38
CA ASP A 98 -13.96 -0.19 13.10
C ASP A 98 -13.60 -1.43 12.27
N MET A 99 -14.08 -2.60 12.67
CA MET A 99 -13.93 -3.82 11.88
C MET A 99 -14.51 -3.58 10.49
N MET A 100 -13.74 -3.90 9.46
CA MET A 100 -14.27 -3.83 8.10
C MET A 100 -15.52 -4.72 7.99
N PRO A 101 -16.51 -4.31 7.19
CA PRO A 101 -17.78 -5.05 7.07
C PRO A 101 -17.64 -6.52 6.64
N ASP A 102 -16.50 -6.87 6.05
CA ASP A 102 -16.17 -8.24 5.62
C ASP A 102 -15.49 -9.08 6.71
N GLY A 103 -15.22 -8.51 7.88
CA GLY A 103 -14.55 -9.19 8.99
C GLY A 103 -13.06 -9.53 8.73
N LEU A 104 -12.48 -9.01 7.65
CA LEU A 104 -11.06 -9.22 7.34
C LEU A 104 -10.19 -8.14 8.00
N THR A 105 -9.04 -8.55 8.48
CA THR A 105 -8.01 -7.62 8.96
C THR A 105 -7.23 -7.10 7.76
N HIS A 106 -7.39 -5.82 7.46
CA HIS A 106 -6.67 -5.20 6.36
C HIS A 106 -5.35 -4.61 6.84
N SER A 107 -4.35 -4.74 5.98
CA SER A 107 -3.05 -4.14 6.18
C SER A 107 -3.11 -2.65 5.87
N THR A 108 -2.39 -1.84 6.62
CA THR A 108 -2.34 -0.38 6.43
C THR A 108 -0.93 0.09 6.17
N GLY A 109 -0.74 0.87 5.12
CA GLY A 109 0.53 1.52 4.80
C GLY A 109 0.35 2.89 4.17
N ALA A 110 1.36 3.74 4.26
CA ALA A 110 1.31 5.07 3.67
C ALA A 110 1.26 5.04 2.13
N LEU A 111 1.83 4.04 1.51
CA LEU A 111 1.74 3.83 0.07
C LEU A 111 0.66 2.79 -0.26
N ALA A 112 0.70 1.62 0.36
CA ALA A 112 -0.26 0.55 0.12
C ALA A 112 -0.51 -0.31 1.35
N GLY A 113 -1.69 -0.92 1.44
CA GLY A 113 -2.01 -1.93 2.43
C GLY A 113 -1.33 -3.26 2.12
N ASP A 114 -1.96 -4.12 1.35
CA ASP A 114 -1.34 -5.32 0.79
C ASP A 114 -0.60 -4.99 -0.51
N PHE A 115 0.61 -5.52 -0.66
CA PHE A 115 1.50 -5.07 -1.72
C PHE A 115 2.36 -6.18 -2.32
N ASN A 116 2.45 -6.19 -3.65
CA ASN A 116 3.46 -6.89 -4.41
C ASN A 116 4.04 -5.94 -5.46
N GLY A 117 5.34 -5.81 -5.51
CA GLY A 117 5.98 -4.93 -6.49
C GLY A 117 7.26 -4.25 -5.99
N TYR A 118 7.44 -3.03 -6.46
CA TYR A 118 8.66 -2.25 -6.28
C TYR A 118 8.32 -0.86 -5.75
N VAL A 119 9.05 -0.44 -4.73
CA VAL A 119 9.01 0.91 -4.17
C VAL A 119 10.40 1.51 -4.30
N THR A 120 10.54 2.62 -5.00
CA THR A 120 11.83 3.27 -5.21
C THR A 120 11.73 4.78 -4.97
N ASN A 121 12.67 5.30 -4.18
CA ASN A 121 12.76 6.73 -3.89
C ASN A 121 11.43 7.35 -3.40
N CYS A 122 10.78 6.66 -2.47
CA CYS A 122 9.54 7.10 -1.87
C CYS A 122 9.73 7.52 -0.41
N SER A 123 8.88 8.41 0.07
CA SER A 123 8.97 8.84 1.47
C SER A 123 7.62 9.08 2.12
N SER A 124 7.54 8.84 3.43
CA SER A 124 6.38 9.18 4.23
C SER A 124 6.78 9.74 5.58
N ALA A 125 6.12 10.84 5.96
CA ALA A 125 6.18 11.43 7.30
C ALA A 125 4.80 11.41 7.99
N ALA A 126 3.90 10.56 7.55
CA ALA A 126 2.52 10.45 8.02
C ALA A 126 2.42 9.74 9.39
N THR A 127 1.30 9.94 10.06
CA THR A 127 0.82 9.01 11.09
C THR A 127 0.04 7.91 10.41
N VAL A 128 0.53 6.67 10.49
CA VAL A 128 -0.10 5.47 9.92
C VAL A 128 -0.62 4.61 11.05
N MET A 129 -1.91 4.32 11.05
CA MET A 129 -2.57 3.58 12.12
C MET A 129 -3.46 2.46 11.59
N GLY A 130 -3.61 1.42 12.41
CA GLY A 130 -4.46 0.28 12.07
C GLY A 130 -4.52 -0.74 13.20
N GLN A 131 -5.30 -1.80 13.00
CA GLN A 131 -5.43 -2.86 14.01
C GLN A 131 -4.33 -3.92 13.91
N ASP A 132 -3.96 -4.28 12.68
CA ASP A 132 -2.97 -5.32 12.41
C ASP A 132 -2.13 -4.92 11.19
N LYS A 133 -0.93 -5.46 11.04
CA LYS A 133 -0.05 -5.30 9.87
C LYS A 133 0.09 -3.86 9.39
N VAL A 134 0.54 -2.98 10.26
CA VAL A 134 0.70 -1.56 9.96
C VAL A 134 2.16 -1.26 9.63
N GLY A 135 2.40 -0.73 8.45
CA GLY A 135 3.74 -0.32 8.04
C GLY A 135 3.84 1.15 7.65
N GLY A 136 4.96 1.76 7.93
CA GLY A 136 5.20 3.16 7.59
C GLY A 136 5.09 3.46 6.10
N LEU A 137 5.47 2.52 5.25
CA LEU A 137 5.28 2.58 3.80
C LEU A 137 4.27 1.54 3.31
N ILE A 138 4.44 0.28 3.68
CA ILE A 138 3.66 -0.87 3.21
C ILE A 138 3.11 -1.63 4.41
N GLY A 139 1.81 -1.89 4.44
CA GLY A 139 1.17 -2.64 5.51
C GLY A 139 1.65 -4.09 5.56
N ALA A 140 1.46 -4.82 4.48
CA ALA A 140 1.95 -6.20 4.37
C ALA A 140 2.38 -6.55 2.95
N LYS A 141 3.31 -7.50 2.84
CA LYS A 141 3.49 -8.20 1.58
C LYS A 141 2.24 -9.02 1.26
N GLY A 142 1.73 -8.86 0.05
CA GLY A 142 0.60 -9.65 -0.43
C GLY A 142 0.89 -11.15 -0.50
N GLN A 143 -0.15 -11.96 -0.50
CA GLN A 143 -0.02 -13.43 -0.46
C GLN A 143 0.52 -14.05 -1.75
N SER A 144 0.62 -13.31 -2.82
CA SER A 144 1.10 -13.84 -4.11
C SER A 144 2.62 -14.04 -4.14
N MET A 145 3.09 -14.80 -5.14
CA MET A 145 4.51 -15.04 -5.38
C MET A 145 5.27 -13.83 -5.95
N GLY A 146 4.62 -12.67 -6.08
CA GLY A 146 5.24 -11.46 -6.58
C GLY A 146 6.33 -10.89 -5.65
N PRO A 147 7.21 -10.03 -6.18
CA PRO A 147 8.25 -9.38 -5.39
C PRO A 147 7.66 -8.39 -4.38
N CYS A 148 8.42 -8.08 -3.35
CA CYS A 148 8.21 -6.93 -2.49
C CYS A 148 9.58 -6.32 -2.21
N GLU A 149 9.98 -5.35 -3.04
CA GLU A 149 11.29 -4.71 -2.97
C GLU A 149 11.13 -3.22 -2.68
N ILE A 150 11.81 -2.73 -1.65
CA ILE A 150 11.74 -1.34 -1.22
C ILE A 150 13.18 -0.81 -1.16
N VAL A 151 13.48 0.16 -2.03
CA VAL A 151 14.84 0.67 -2.22
C VAL A 151 14.86 2.19 -2.13
N ASP A 152 15.94 2.76 -1.59
CA ASP A 152 16.19 4.20 -1.49
C ASP A 152 15.00 4.99 -0.92
N SER A 153 14.30 4.41 0.07
CA SER A 153 13.04 4.96 0.58
C SER A 153 13.12 5.26 2.09
N GLN A 154 12.27 6.16 2.56
CA GLN A 154 12.32 6.56 3.96
C GLN A 154 10.95 6.70 4.62
N PHE A 155 10.92 6.43 5.93
CA PHE A 155 9.80 6.71 6.80
C PHE A 155 10.27 7.51 8.02
N THR A 156 9.63 8.66 8.24
CA THR A 156 9.96 9.57 9.36
C THR A 156 8.73 9.92 10.20
N GLY A 157 7.66 9.18 10.04
CA GLY A 157 6.37 9.41 10.70
C GLY A 157 6.17 8.54 11.95
N THR A 158 4.93 8.31 12.30
CA THR A 158 4.51 7.50 13.44
C THR A 158 3.68 6.30 12.98
N VAL A 159 3.96 5.11 13.49
CA VAL A 159 3.16 3.91 13.28
C VAL A 159 2.42 3.55 14.56
N VAL A 160 1.10 3.35 14.47
CA VAL A 160 0.24 2.94 15.58
C VAL A 160 -0.49 1.66 15.21
N SER A 161 -0.29 0.59 15.96
CA SER A 161 -0.94 -0.71 15.72
C SER A 161 -1.24 -1.43 17.02
N ASN A 162 -2.31 -2.23 17.03
CA ASN A 162 -2.59 -3.19 18.09
C ASN A 162 -1.96 -4.56 17.81
N GLY A 163 -1.51 -4.81 16.59
CA GLY A 163 -0.87 -6.05 16.13
C GLY A 163 0.55 -5.81 15.64
N CYS A 164 0.87 -6.31 14.46
CA CYS A 164 2.18 -6.17 13.85
C CYS A 164 2.43 -4.73 13.38
N ALA A 165 3.57 -4.17 13.74
CA ALA A 165 3.97 -2.83 13.32
C ALA A 165 5.41 -2.84 12.78
N GLY A 166 5.67 -2.03 11.75
CA GLY A 166 7.00 -1.84 11.20
C GLY A 166 7.19 -0.47 10.58
N GLY A 167 8.37 0.11 10.73
CA GLY A 167 8.66 1.43 10.17
C GLY A 167 8.64 1.47 8.64
N VAL A 168 8.96 0.37 7.97
CA VAL A 168 8.86 0.24 6.50
C VAL A 168 7.71 -0.67 6.12
N VAL A 169 7.73 -1.92 6.59
CA VAL A 169 6.74 -2.96 6.30
C VAL A 169 6.20 -3.52 7.62
N GLY A 170 4.89 -3.60 7.77
CA GLY A 170 4.24 -4.12 8.98
C GLY A 170 4.32 -5.64 9.09
N SER A 171 4.19 -6.35 7.96
CA SER A 171 4.28 -7.81 7.92
C SER A 171 4.88 -8.31 6.62
N GLY A 172 5.88 -9.19 6.74
CA GLY A 172 6.58 -9.82 5.61
C GLY A 172 6.18 -11.27 5.38
N TYR A 173 4.95 -11.69 5.69
CA TYR A 173 4.52 -13.06 5.52
C TYR A 173 4.57 -13.51 4.05
N SER A 174 5.16 -14.67 3.82
CA SER A 174 5.15 -15.36 2.53
C SER A 174 4.81 -16.84 2.74
N SER A 175 3.89 -17.36 1.96
CA SER A 175 3.68 -18.79 1.84
C SER A 175 4.61 -19.31 0.73
N GLY A 176 5.65 -20.07 1.07
CA GLY A 176 6.52 -20.70 0.08
C GLY A 176 7.99 -20.24 0.12
N ASN A 177 8.76 -20.63 -0.89
CA ASN A 177 10.20 -20.44 -0.97
C ASN A 177 10.63 -19.09 -1.61
N SER A 178 9.73 -18.16 -1.85
CA SER A 178 10.07 -16.85 -2.41
C SER A 178 10.56 -15.89 -1.31
N PRO A 179 11.53 -15.01 -1.60
CA PRO A 179 11.93 -13.99 -0.64
C PRO A 179 10.70 -13.15 -0.25
N CYS A 180 10.51 -12.97 1.06
CA CYS A 180 9.35 -12.26 1.56
C CYS A 180 9.39 -10.79 1.20
N VAL A 181 10.46 -10.12 1.57
CA VAL A 181 10.66 -8.68 1.40
C VAL A 181 12.15 -8.41 1.26
N THR A 182 12.50 -7.56 0.31
CA THR A 182 13.85 -6.97 0.19
C THR A 182 13.77 -5.50 0.53
N ILE A 183 14.60 -5.04 1.47
CA ILE A 183 14.69 -3.64 1.89
C ILE A 183 16.15 -3.22 1.79
N GLU A 184 16.44 -2.23 0.95
CA GLU A 184 17.79 -1.72 0.74
C GLU A 184 17.84 -0.19 0.84
N LYS A 185 18.89 0.33 1.46
CA LYS A 185 19.16 1.78 1.56
C LYS A 185 17.95 2.59 2.07
N CYS A 186 17.17 1.99 2.96
CA CYS A 186 16.00 2.63 3.56
C CYS A 186 16.35 3.22 4.91
N THR A 187 15.70 4.32 5.26
CA THR A 187 15.84 4.99 6.55
C THR A 187 14.52 5.03 7.29
N VAL A 188 14.57 4.73 8.58
CA VAL A 188 13.43 4.85 9.50
C VAL A 188 13.85 5.73 10.67
N SER A 189 13.06 6.77 10.94
CA SER A 189 13.18 7.60 12.15
C SER A 189 11.80 8.13 12.53
N GLY A 190 11.48 8.17 13.80
CA GLY A 190 10.22 8.67 14.34
C GLY A 190 10.15 8.51 15.85
#